data_cb160ce64028976b524f2ec2fd789b36
#
_entry.id   cb160ce64028976b524f2ec2fd789b36
#
_cell.length_a   1.000
_cell.length_b   1.000
_cell.length_c   1.000
_cell.angle_alpha   90.00
_cell.angle_beta   90.00
_cell.angle_gamma   90.00
#
_symmetry.space_group_name_H-M   'P 1'
#
loop_
_entity.id
_entity.type
_entity.pdbx_description
1 polymer ?
#
loop_
_entity_poly.entity_id
_entity_poly.type
_entity_poly.pdbx_seq_one_letter_code
_entity_poly.pdbx_strand_id
1 'polypeptide(L)'
;MATKTSSKTKKKLSKHDLLSFYMDHVLEHETHPKSVYKFAKNNNFKEQDFYQFYGSIKALRQDIWTQFYLNASQLLDNNEEVDAYSSREKMLTFFYTLFEVFTANRSYILYVLEEHNDQLKNLEQLKELRKHIKGFASELIE
;
A
#
# COMPACT_ATOMS: atom_id res chain seq x y z
N MET A 1 -1.66 5.77 47.99
CA MET A 1 -1.59 4.85 46.86
C MET A 1 -1.61 5.66 45.57
N ALA A 2 -0.49 5.80 44.94
CA ALA A 2 -0.41 6.53 43.67
C ALA A 2 -0.88 5.60 42.54
N THR A 3 -2.05 5.81 42.00
CA THR A 3 -2.49 5.21 40.76
C THR A 3 -1.67 5.85 39.64
N LYS A 4 -0.69 5.11 39.17
CA LYS A 4 -0.03 5.47 37.92
C LYS A 4 -1.04 5.32 36.80
N THR A 5 -1.73 6.39 36.48
CA THR A 5 -2.38 6.54 35.19
C THR A 5 -1.26 6.61 34.16
N SER A 6 -0.92 5.47 33.57
CA SER A 6 -0.11 5.49 32.38
C SER A 6 -0.91 6.23 31.31
N SER A 7 -0.60 7.48 31.10
CA SER A 7 -1.06 8.19 29.93
C SER A 7 -0.48 7.43 28.73
N LYS A 8 -1.26 6.53 28.17
CA LYS A 8 -0.99 6.00 26.82
C LYS A 8 -1.03 7.23 25.93
N THR A 9 0.14 7.77 25.59
CA THR A 9 0.27 8.73 24.53
C THR A 9 -0.46 8.14 23.33
N LYS A 10 -1.60 8.73 22.96
CA LYS A 10 -2.32 8.32 21.76
C LYS A 10 -1.39 8.50 20.59
N LYS A 11 -0.89 7.40 20.05
CA LYS A 11 -0.06 7.42 18.85
C LYS A 11 -0.88 8.09 17.75
N LYS A 12 -0.31 9.15 17.16
CA LYS A 12 -0.94 9.84 16.05
C LYS A 12 -1.16 8.88 14.90
N LEU A 13 -2.37 8.88 14.34
CA LEU A 13 -2.70 8.05 13.18
C LEU A 13 -1.77 8.38 12.01
N SER A 14 -1.16 7.36 11.42
CA SER A 14 -0.31 7.48 10.25
C SER A 14 -1.00 6.91 9.02
N LYS A 15 -0.50 7.30 7.85
CA LYS A 15 -0.94 6.74 6.57
C LYS A 15 -0.76 5.22 6.54
N HIS A 16 0.38 4.74 7.05
CA HIS A 16 0.67 3.31 7.15
C HIS A 16 -0.36 2.57 8.01
N ASP A 17 -0.79 3.17 9.12
CA ASP A 17 -1.82 2.58 9.98
C ASP A 17 -3.14 2.39 9.22
N LEU A 18 -3.55 3.40 8.43
CA LEU A 18 -4.77 3.32 7.63
C LEU A 18 -4.70 2.20 6.59
N LEU A 19 -3.57 2.06 5.92
CA LEU A 19 -3.37 1.00 4.93
C LEU A 19 -3.43 -0.38 5.59
N SER A 20 -2.78 -0.56 6.73
CA SER A 20 -2.81 -1.81 7.49
C SER A 20 -4.22 -2.15 7.96
N PHE A 21 -4.94 -1.20 8.52
CA PHE A 21 -6.31 -1.40 8.98
C PHE A 21 -7.24 -1.80 7.83
N TYR A 22 -7.07 -1.18 6.68
CA TYR A 22 -7.88 -1.50 5.50
C TYR A 22 -7.61 -2.91 4.99
N MET A 23 -6.34 -3.28 4.85
CA MET A 23 -5.95 -4.61 4.37
C MET A 23 -6.42 -5.70 5.34
N ASP A 24 -6.27 -5.49 6.64
CA ASP A 24 -6.74 -6.42 7.66
C ASP A 24 -8.26 -6.56 7.63
N HIS A 25 -8.98 -5.45 7.48
CA HIS A 25 -10.45 -5.47 7.38
C HIS A 25 -10.91 -6.32 6.20
N VAL A 26 -10.31 -6.10 5.03
CA VAL A 26 -10.67 -6.83 3.81
C VAL A 26 -10.39 -8.32 3.96
N LEU A 27 -9.26 -8.68 4.55
CA LEU A 27 -8.88 -10.09 4.75
C LEU A 27 -9.72 -10.79 5.81
N GLU A 28 -10.11 -10.09 6.88
CA GLU A 28 -10.97 -10.65 7.94
C GLU A 28 -12.41 -10.82 7.51
N HIS A 29 -12.97 -9.82 6.85
CA HIS A 29 -14.42 -9.75 6.57
C HIS A 29 -14.76 -10.14 5.13
N GLU A 30 -13.76 -10.32 4.27
CA GLU A 30 -13.93 -10.62 2.83
C GLU A 30 -14.84 -9.61 2.12
N THR A 31 -14.81 -8.36 2.58
CA THR A 31 -15.58 -7.26 2.03
C THR A 31 -14.88 -5.93 2.34
N HIS A 32 -15.18 -4.92 1.52
CA HIS A 32 -14.68 -3.57 1.77
C HIS A 32 -15.48 -2.87 2.87
N PRO A 33 -14.87 -1.94 3.62
CA PRO A 33 -15.62 -1.09 4.53
C PRO A 33 -16.75 -0.34 3.79
N LYS A 34 -17.94 -0.33 4.36
CA LYS A 34 -19.12 0.29 3.73
C LYS A 34 -19.06 1.81 3.75
N SER A 35 -18.32 2.38 4.69
CA SER A 35 -18.18 3.84 4.81
C SER A 35 -16.91 4.17 5.59
N VAL A 36 -16.40 5.38 5.42
CA VAL A 36 -15.29 5.91 6.21
C VAL A 36 -15.67 5.95 7.70
N TYR A 37 -16.91 6.30 8.00
CA TYR A 37 -17.41 6.35 9.38
C TYR A 37 -17.29 4.98 10.08
N LYS A 38 -17.78 3.93 9.44
CA LYS A 38 -17.72 2.56 10.00
C LYS A 38 -16.29 2.06 10.11
N PHE A 39 -15.48 2.36 9.11
CA PHE A 39 -14.07 2.00 9.08
C PHE A 39 -13.32 2.66 10.26
N ALA A 40 -13.56 3.95 10.48
CA ALA A 40 -12.97 4.69 11.59
C ALA A 40 -13.42 4.13 12.94
N LYS A 41 -14.71 3.87 13.10
CA LYS A 41 -15.27 3.35 14.32
C LYS A 41 -14.70 1.97 14.69
N ASN A 42 -14.58 1.10 13.69
CA ASN A 42 -14.08 -0.26 13.90
C ASN A 42 -12.58 -0.30 14.24
N ASN A 43 -11.83 0.73 13.89
CA ASN A 43 -10.38 0.80 14.10
C ASN A 43 -9.97 1.88 15.11
N ASN A 44 -10.93 2.45 15.84
CA ASN A 44 -10.72 3.39 16.95
C ASN A 44 -9.97 4.66 16.54
N PHE A 45 -10.28 5.22 15.38
CA PHE A 45 -9.80 6.53 14.98
C PHE A 45 -10.97 7.43 14.57
N LYS A 46 -10.70 8.71 14.43
CA LYS A 46 -11.73 9.69 14.04
C LYS A 46 -11.83 9.79 12.53
N GLU A 47 -13.06 9.89 12.02
CA GLU A 47 -13.32 10.06 10.59
C GLU A 47 -12.53 11.23 10.00
N GLN A 48 -12.46 12.37 10.71
CA GLN A 48 -11.72 13.55 10.25
C GLN A 48 -10.22 13.27 10.07
N ASP A 49 -9.64 12.37 10.87
CA ASP A 49 -8.22 12.00 10.74
C ASP A 49 -7.97 11.21 9.46
N PHE A 50 -8.94 10.40 9.04
CA PHE A 50 -8.88 9.72 7.74
C PHE A 50 -8.78 10.72 6.59
N TYR A 51 -9.61 11.77 6.62
CA TYR A 51 -9.66 12.76 5.54
C TYR A 51 -8.42 13.63 5.45
N GLN A 52 -7.52 13.61 6.42
CA GLN A 52 -6.21 14.24 6.32
C GLN A 52 -5.30 13.51 5.33
N PHE A 53 -5.55 12.23 5.07
CA PHE A 53 -4.72 11.39 4.21
C PHE A 53 -5.40 11.03 2.89
N TYR A 54 -6.69 10.73 2.92
CA TYR A 54 -7.44 10.25 1.75
C TYR A 54 -8.82 10.90 1.68
N GLY A 55 -9.27 11.21 0.47
CA GLY A 55 -10.62 11.73 0.25
C GLY A 55 -11.71 10.67 0.28
N SER A 56 -11.35 9.39 0.13
CA SER A 56 -12.30 8.28 0.06
C SER A 56 -11.61 6.94 0.28
N ILE A 57 -12.40 5.90 0.54
CA ILE A 57 -11.90 4.52 0.59
C ILE A 57 -11.29 4.11 -0.75
N LYS A 58 -11.89 4.54 -1.86
CA LYS A 58 -11.35 4.29 -3.22
C LYS A 58 -9.95 4.86 -3.39
N ALA A 59 -9.73 6.10 -2.92
CA ALA A 59 -8.41 6.73 -2.98
C ALA A 59 -7.37 5.95 -2.16
N LEU A 60 -7.75 5.46 -0.99
CA LEU A 60 -6.90 4.61 -0.16
C LEU A 60 -6.53 3.32 -0.90
N ARG A 61 -7.50 2.65 -1.51
CA ARG A 61 -7.28 1.40 -2.28
C ARG A 61 -6.30 1.60 -3.42
N GLN A 62 -6.42 2.70 -4.14
CA GLN A 62 -5.51 3.04 -5.24
C GLN A 62 -4.09 3.29 -4.73
N ASP A 63 -3.96 3.95 -3.58
CA ASP A 63 -2.67 4.27 -3.00
C ASP A 63 -1.92 3.03 -2.47
N ILE A 64 -2.61 1.95 -2.15
CA ILE A 64 -1.95 0.69 -1.74
C ILE A 64 -0.98 0.21 -2.83
N TRP A 65 -1.38 0.25 -4.08
CA TRP A 65 -0.52 -0.14 -5.20
C TRP A 65 0.68 0.79 -5.36
N THR A 66 0.47 2.08 -5.17
CA THR A 66 1.56 3.07 -5.14
C THR A 66 2.53 2.78 -4.01
N GLN A 67 2.03 2.41 -2.83
CA GLN A 67 2.89 2.07 -1.69
C GLN A 67 3.69 0.78 -1.92
N PHE A 68 3.14 -0.20 -2.61
CA PHE A 68 3.90 -1.38 -3.01
C PHE A 68 5.07 -1.00 -3.92
N TYR A 69 4.82 -0.15 -4.91
CA TYR A 69 5.87 0.37 -5.78
C TYR A 69 6.94 1.14 -5.00
N LEU A 70 6.53 2.08 -4.16
CA LEU A 70 7.45 2.90 -3.37
C LEU A 70 8.30 2.06 -2.42
N ASN A 71 7.71 1.03 -1.82
CA ASN A 71 8.43 0.11 -0.96
C ASN A 71 9.52 -0.64 -1.73
N ALA A 72 9.20 -1.18 -2.90
CA ALA A 72 10.17 -1.85 -3.75
C ALA A 72 11.28 -0.90 -4.22
N SER A 73 10.91 0.31 -4.65
CA SER A 73 11.84 1.34 -5.10
C SER A 73 12.81 1.76 -3.98
N GLN A 74 12.29 1.94 -2.78
CA GLN A 74 13.09 2.32 -1.62
C GLN A 74 14.07 1.23 -1.22
N LEU A 75 13.65 -0.03 -1.27
CA LEU A 75 14.55 -1.16 -1.01
C LEU A 75 15.68 -1.23 -2.03
N LEU A 76 15.38 -0.92 -3.29
CA LEU A 76 16.38 -0.84 -4.34
C LEU A 76 17.38 0.30 -4.10
N ASP A 77 16.88 1.49 -3.77
CA ASP A 77 17.71 2.68 -3.53
C ASP A 77 18.63 2.53 -2.31
N ASN A 78 18.20 1.76 -1.32
CA ASN A 78 18.99 1.49 -0.11
C ASN A 78 20.11 0.46 -0.34
N ASN A 79 20.15 -0.19 -1.50
CA ASN A 79 21.18 -1.14 -1.84
C ASN A 79 22.31 -0.44 -2.60
N GLU A 80 23.44 -0.23 -1.96
CA GLU A 80 24.60 0.48 -2.52
C GLU A 80 25.19 -0.22 -3.76
N GLU A 81 25.06 -1.53 -3.84
CA GLU A 81 25.56 -2.32 -4.98
C GLU A 81 24.83 -1.97 -6.29
N VAL A 82 23.61 -1.48 -6.19
CA VAL A 82 22.75 -1.16 -7.35
C VAL A 82 23.33 -0.04 -8.20
N ASP A 83 24.06 0.89 -7.61
CA ASP A 83 24.66 2.01 -8.35
C ASP A 83 25.64 1.53 -9.43
N ALA A 84 26.28 0.38 -9.22
CA ALA A 84 27.20 -0.22 -10.18
C ALA A 84 26.51 -1.07 -11.25
N TYR A 85 25.18 -1.29 -11.14
CA TYR A 85 24.45 -2.14 -12.07
C TYR A 85 24.14 -1.43 -13.37
N SER A 86 24.10 -2.20 -14.46
CA SER A 86 23.57 -1.74 -15.74
C SER A 86 22.06 -1.47 -15.62
N SER A 87 21.49 -0.74 -16.57
CA SER A 87 20.04 -0.47 -16.61
C SER A 87 19.22 -1.77 -16.61
N ARG A 88 19.69 -2.78 -17.34
CA ARG A 88 19.05 -4.11 -17.35
C ARG A 88 19.08 -4.78 -15.98
N GLU A 89 20.21 -4.75 -15.30
CA GLU A 89 20.37 -5.33 -13.96
C GLU A 89 19.51 -4.60 -12.95
N LYS A 90 19.42 -3.27 -13.02
CA LYS A 90 18.53 -2.47 -12.16
C LYS A 90 17.06 -2.85 -12.39
N MET A 91 16.65 -3.02 -13.63
CA MET A 91 15.29 -3.41 -13.97
C MET A 91 14.96 -4.80 -13.41
N LEU A 92 15.84 -5.77 -13.61
CA LEU A 92 15.65 -7.13 -13.09
C LEU A 92 15.60 -7.14 -11.58
N THR A 93 16.50 -6.43 -10.90
CA THR A 93 16.54 -6.32 -9.45
C THR A 93 15.27 -5.67 -8.92
N PHE A 94 14.80 -4.62 -9.58
CA PHE A 94 13.55 -3.97 -9.22
C PHE A 94 12.36 -4.94 -9.29
N PHE A 95 12.23 -5.70 -10.37
CA PHE A 95 11.13 -6.67 -10.50
C PHE A 95 11.20 -7.77 -9.47
N TYR A 96 12.39 -8.32 -9.17
CA TYR A 96 12.53 -9.29 -8.10
C TYR A 96 12.09 -8.71 -6.74
N THR A 97 12.51 -7.48 -6.44
CA THR A 97 12.13 -6.80 -5.20
C THR A 97 10.61 -6.57 -5.15
N LEU A 98 10.02 -6.15 -6.26
CA LEU A 98 8.56 -5.95 -6.36
C LEU A 98 7.81 -7.27 -6.13
N PHE A 99 8.28 -8.38 -6.70
CA PHE A 99 7.69 -9.70 -6.46
C PHE A 99 7.81 -10.12 -5.00
N GLU A 100 8.90 -9.78 -4.32
CA GLU A 100 9.02 -10.03 -2.87
C GLU A 100 7.99 -9.25 -2.06
N VAL A 101 7.77 -7.98 -2.41
CA VAL A 101 6.73 -7.14 -1.79
C VAL A 101 5.34 -7.75 -2.04
N PHE A 102 5.07 -8.20 -3.25
CA PHE A 102 3.80 -8.85 -3.58
C PHE A 102 3.62 -10.16 -2.82
N THR A 103 4.67 -10.96 -2.69
CA THR A 103 4.62 -12.22 -1.94
C THR A 103 4.31 -11.96 -0.46
N ALA A 104 4.88 -10.92 0.12
CA ALA A 104 4.61 -10.54 1.51
C ALA A 104 3.14 -10.11 1.71
N ASN A 105 2.46 -9.67 0.65
CA ASN A 105 1.07 -9.22 0.67
C ASN A 105 0.16 -10.10 -0.18
N ARG A 106 0.55 -11.34 -0.37
CA ARG A 106 -0.09 -12.27 -1.30
C ARG A 106 -1.59 -12.42 -1.09
N SER A 107 -2.03 -12.62 0.14
CA SER A 107 -3.45 -12.84 0.44
C SER A 107 -4.31 -11.66 0.02
N TYR A 108 -3.86 -10.45 0.31
CA TYR A 108 -4.55 -9.24 -0.10
C TYR A 108 -4.61 -9.11 -1.62
N ILE A 109 -3.47 -9.29 -2.29
CA ILE A 109 -3.38 -9.14 -3.76
C ILE A 109 -4.28 -10.15 -4.46
N LEU A 110 -4.25 -11.41 -4.04
CA LEU A 110 -5.11 -12.45 -4.62
C LEU A 110 -6.59 -12.14 -4.40
N TYR A 111 -6.96 -11.74 -3.19
CA TYR A 111 -8.34 -11.36 -2.90
C TYR A 111 -8.83 -10.25 -3.82
N VAL A 112 -8.05 -9.19 -3.95
CA VAL A 112 -8.44 -8.01 -4.73
C VAL A 112 -8.52 -8.32 -6.23
N LEU A 113 -7.61 -9.13 -6.77
CA LEU A 113 -7.64 -9.52 -8.18
C LEU A 113 -8.76 -10.51 -8.49
N GLU A 114 -9.12 -11.38 -7.55
CA GLU A 114 -10.22 -12.33 -7.70
C GLU A 114 -11.61 -11.69 -7.53
N GLU A 115 -11.70 -10.59 -6.81
CA GLU A 115 -12.96 -9.87 -6.56
C GLU A 115 -13.63 -9.44 -7.86
N HIS A 116 -12.84 -9.11 -8.87
CA HIS A 116 -13.32 -8.74 -10.19
C HIS A 116 -12.90 -9.80 -11.21
N ASN A 117 -13.85 -10.60 -11.68
CA ASN A 117 -13.66 -11.48 -12.82
C ASN A 117 -13.50 -10.69 -14.13
N ASP A 118 -13.62 -9.38 -14.08
CA ASP A 118 -13.49 -8.50 -15.23
C ASP A 118 -12.05 -7.99 -15.34
N GLN A 119 -11.36 -8.41 -16.39
CA GLN A 119 -9.99 -8.00 -16.68
C GLN A 119 -9.82 -6.47 -16.81
N LEU A 120 -10.84 -5.79 -17.34
CA LEU A 120 -10.80 -4.34 -17.50
C LEU A 120 -10.77 -3.60 -16.16
N LYS A 121 -11.53 -4.07 -15.18
CA LYS A 121 -11.52 -3.49 -13.83
C LYS A 121 -10.20 -3.75 -13.12
N ASN A 122 -9.62 -4.92 -13.32
CA ASN A 122 -8.29 -5.22 -12.79
C ASN A 122 -7.21 -4.35 -13.41
N LEU A 123 -7.29 -4.07 -14.70
CA LEU A 123 -6.37 -3.15 -15.38
C LEU A 123 -6.51 -1.72 -14.87
N GLU A 124 -7.74 -1.25 -14.63
CA GLU A 124 -7.98 0.08 -14.05
C GLU A 124 -7.38 0.18 -12.65
N GLN A 125 -7.56 -0.84 -11.83
CA GLN A 125 -7.01 -0.91 -10.48
C GLN A 125 -5.49 -0.84 -10.47
N LEU A 126 -4.83 -1.45 -11.44
CA LEU A 126 -3.38 -1.48 -11.57
C LEU A 126 -2.80 -0.29 -12.33
N LYS A 127 -3.64 0.65 -12.76
CA LYS A 127 -3.24 1.80 -13.58
C LYS A 127 -2.11 2.62 -12.95
N GLU A 128 -2.23 2.93 -11.67
CA GLU A 128 -1.22 3.72 -10.96
C GLU A 128 0.10 2.96 -10.83
N LEU A 129 0.04 1.68 -10.50
CA LEU A 129 1.23 0.83 -10.45
C LEU A 129 1.95 0.80 -11.80
N ARG A 130 1.19 0.59 -12.88
CA ARG A 130 1.74 0.56 -14.25
C ARG A 130 2.39 1.88 -14.64
N LYS A 131 1.79 3.00 -14.26
CA LYS A 131 2.33 4.34 -14.50
C LYS A 131 3.69 4.53 -13.80
N HIS A 132 3.80 4.11 -12.54
CA HIS A 132 5.05 4.18 -11.79
C HIS A 132 6.14 3.30 -12.40
N ILE A 133 5.80 2.10 -12.83
CA ILE A 133 6.75 1.18 -13.47
C ILE A 133 7.25 1.76 -14.79
N LYS A 134 6.37 2.36 -15.59
CA LYS A 134 6.76 3.03 -16.84
C LYS A 134 7.70 4.21 -16.57
N GLY A 135 7.44 5.01 -15.55
CA GLY A 135 8.32 6.11 -15.16
C GLY A 135 9.72 5.62 -14.78
N PHE A 136 9.78 4.56 -13.97
CA PHE A 136 11.04 3.93 -13.59
C PHE A 136 11.81 3.43 -14.81
N ALA A 137 11.14 2.72 -15.73
CA ALA A 137 11.77 2.22 -16.95
C ALA A 137 12.30 3.35 -17.83
N SER A 138 11.56 4.45 -17.94
CA SER A 138 11.97 5.63 -18.72
C SER A 138 13.24 6.27 -18.17
N GLU A 139 13.36 6.36 -16.85
CA GLU A 139 14.56 6.90 -16.19
C GLU A 139 15.80 6.04 -16.47
N LEU A 140 15.63 4.73 -16.61
CA LEU A 140 16.75 3.83 -16.88
C LEU A 140 17.26 3.88 -18.33
N ILE A 141 16.41 4.31 -19.25
CA ILE A 141 16.74 4.34 -20.69
C ILE A 141 17.54 5.60 -21.07
N GLU A 142 17.47 6.64 -20.28
CA GLU A 142 18.25 7.88 -20.52
C GLU A 142 19.74 7.68 -20.41
#